data_3244af1cc8277a3b296113b5885da1b5
#
_entry.id   3244af1cc8277a3b296113b5885da1b5
#
_cell.length_a   1.000
_cell.length_b   1.000
_cell.length_c   1.000
_cell.angle_alpha   90.00
_cell.angle_beta   90.00
_cell.angle_gamma   90.00
#
_symmetry.space_group_name_H-M   'P 1'
#
loop_
_entity.id
_entity.type
_entity.pdbx_description
1 polymer ?
#
loop_
_entity_poly.entity_id
_entity_poly.type
_entity_poly.pdbx_seq_one_letter_code
_entity_poly.pdbx_strand_id
1 'polypeptide(L)'
;MPHAYSLTLSQNEQAWKISSFVPRVLEELTQIGEESFLKKISSQNNLSFDFTKNNTPSYTPNFFQSLVNLVLHFSFLIKRKIDNLRFTRQWILLFRLGKSPSREFSEFKKLLPPKDKFWADPFLWNHKGHHFVFLEELPFSTEKGYISVLEILKNGEITKPQKVLELPYHLSYPFLFEFEKKLYMIPESFSARNIQLYECTNFPLQWQHKMDLMTNVVAADTTLLFHKNKWWMFTNVIENEGGSLDDELYLFYV
;
A
#
# COMPACT_ATOMS: atom_id res chain seq x y z
N MET A 1 2.03 11.62 -2.75
CA MET A 1 1.22 12.86 -2.92
C MET A 1 2.11 14.06 -2.66
N PRO A 2 1.98 15.18 -3.39
CA PRO A 2 2.82 16.35 -3.12
C PRO A 2 2.63 16.81 -1.66
N HIS A 3 3.73 17.26 -1.03
CA HIS A 3 3.68 17.76 0.33
C HIS A 3 2.80 19.02 0.40
N ALA A 4 1.64 18.91 1.06
CA ALA A 4 0.68 20.01 1.18
C ALA A 4 1.23 21.27 1.91
N TYR A 5 2.45 21.18 2.47
CA TYR A 5 3.02 22.20 3.35
C TYR A 5 4.31 22.83 2.85
N SER A 6 4.93 22.24 1.82
CA SER A 6 6.24 22.72 1.34
C SER A 6 6.40 22.46 -0.14
N LEU A 7 6.46 23.54 -0.90
CA LEU A 7 6.77 23.49 -2.33
C LEU A 7 8.16 22.86 -2.56
N THR A 8 9.14 23.20 -1.72
CA THR A 8 10.50 22.70 -1.81
C THR A 8 10.55 21.18 -1.60
N LEU A 9 9.82 20.65 -0.59
CA LEU A 9 9.75 19.20 -0.38
C LEU A 9 9.05 18.50 -1.54
N SER A 10 7.97 19.07 -2.07
CA SER A 10 7.29 18.51 -3.25
C SER A 10 8.17 18.52 -4.49
N GLN A 11 8.93 19.58 -4.71
CA GLN A 11 9.88 19.67 -5.83
C GLN A 11 11.04 18.67 -5.65
N ASN A 12 11.55 18.52 -4.44
CA ASN A 12 12.62 17.56 -4.15
C ASN A 12 12.15 16.12 -4.38
N GLU A 13 10.96 15.76 -3.90
CA GLU A 13 10.34 14.45 -4.15
C GLU A 13 10.16 14.19 -5.65
N GLN A 14 9.67 15.17 -6.41
CA GLN A 14 9.56 15.05 -7.87
C GLN A 14 10.93 14.90 -8.54
N ALA A 15 11.96 15.63 -8.09
CA ALA A 15 13.30 15.54 -8.63
C ALA A 15 13.90 14.13 -8.42
N TRP A 16 13.71 13.54 -7.23
CA TRP A 16 14.13 12.17 -6.95
C TRP A 16 13.42 11.15 -7.85
N LYS A 17 12.11 11.25 -8.00
CA LYS A 17 11.32 10.40 -8.90
C LYS A 17 11.79 10.50 -10.34
N ILE A 18 12.00 11.73 -10.85
CA ILE A 18 12.47 11.94 -12.21
C ILE A 18 13.89 11.40 -12.40
N SER A 19 14.77 11.56 -11.41
CA SER A 19 16.16 11.10 -11.51
C SER A 19 16.29 9.59 -11.71
N SER A 20 15.36 8.80 -11.17
CA SER A 20 15.33 7.35 -11.34
C SER A 20 14.99 6.90 -12.77
N PHE A 21 14.28 7.74 -13.56
CA PHE A 21 13.93 7.38 -14.94
C PHE A 21 15.12 7.44 -15.89
N VAL A 22 16.06 8.35 -15.67
CA VAL A 22 17.20 8.56 -16.60
C VAL A 22 18.07 7.30 -16.71
N PRO A 23 18.54 6.66 -15.62
CA PRO A 23 19.28 5.41 -15.71
C PRO A 23 18.50 4.30 -16.42
N ARG A 24 17.22 4.14 -16.14
CA ARG A 24 16.37 3.12 -16.77
C ARG A 24 16.21 3.32 -18.26
N VAL A 25 16.01 4.58 -18.69
CA VAL A 25 15.91 4.91 -20.11
C VAL A 25 17.21 4.61 -20.82
N LEU A 26 18.36 4.91 -20.21
CA LEU A 26 19.68 4.60 -20.75
C LEU A 26 19.94 3.09 -20.78
N GLU A 27 19.55 2.37 -19.75
CA GLU A 27 19.65 0.91 -19.71
C GLU A 27 18.79 0.27 -20.80
N GLU A 28 17.55 0.69 -20.94
CA GLU A 28 16.66 0.22 -22.02
C GLU A 28 17.26 0.51 -23.39
N LEU A 29 17.77 1.72 -23.62
CA LEU A 29 18.44 2.11 -24.87
C LEU A 29 19.61 1.16 -25.18
N THR A 30 20.42 0.80 -24.17
CA THR A 30 21.54 -0.13 -24.35
C THR A 30 21.11 -1.57 -24.60
N GLN A 31 19.99 -2.01 -24.01
CA GLN A 31 19.47 -3.36 -24.16
C GLN A 31 18.83 -3.62 -25.53
N ILE A 32 17.98 -2.69 -26.00
CA ILE A 32 17.20 -2.90 -27.23
C ILE A 32 17.82 -2.22 -28.47
N GLY A 33 18.82 -1.38 -28.27
CA GLY A 33 19.51 -0.62 -29.34
C GLY A 33 18.74 0.63 -29.79
N GLU A 34 19.47 1.58 -30.38
CA GLU A 34 18.97 2.93 -30.71
C GLU A 34 17.74 2.90 -31.63
N GLU A 35 17.80 2.11 -32.71
CA GLU A 35 16.74 2.06 -33.72
C GLU A 35 15.40 1.54 -33.11
N SER A 36 15.47 0.46 -32.35
CA SER A 36 14.30 -0.12 -31.68
C SER A 36 13.74 0.82 -30.60
N PHE A 37 14.62 1.50 -29.87
CA PHE A 37 14.26 2.47 -28.86
C PHE A 37 13.54 3.67 -29.44
N LEU A 38 14.07 4.28 -30.53
CA LEU A 38 13.45 5.41 -31.24
C LEU A 38 12.09 5.02 -31.82
N LYS A 39 11.95 3.82 -32.37
CA LYS A 39 10.68 3.31 -32.89
C LYS A 39 9.65 3.17 -31.79
N LYS A 40 10.05 2.65 -30.60
CA LYS A 40 9.20 2.56 -29.43
C LYS A 40 8.71 3.94 -28.98
N ILE A 41 9.61 4.89 -28.80
CA ILE A 41 9.27 6.27 -28.41
C ILE A 41 8.33 6.93 -29.43
N SER A 42 8.60 6.79 -30.73
CA SER A 42 7.76 7.35 -31.76
C SER A 42 6.35 6.80 -31.74
N SER A 43 6.19 5.50 -31.44
CA SER A 43 4.86 4.88 -31.26
C SER A 43 4.11 5.36 -30.02
N GLN A 44 4.83 5.72 -28.96
CA GLN A 44 4.26 6.23 -27.72
C GLN A 44 3.94 7.72 -27.78
N ASN A 45 4.66 8.50 -28.57
CA ASN A 45 4.46 9.95 -28.71
C ASN A 45 3.07 10.33 -29.27
N ASN A 46 2.37 9.42 -29.94
CA ASN A 46 0.97 9.64 -30.33
C ASN A 46 0.01 9.75 -29.12
N LEU A 47 0.47 9.38 -27.92
CA LEU A 47 -0.25 9.53 -26.67
C LEU A 47 0.27 10.72 -25.82
N SER A 48 1.31 11.43 -26.30
CA SER A 48 1.88 12.54 -25.57
C SER A 48 0.91 13.71 -25.52
N PHE A 49 0.67 14.19 -24.29
CA PHE A 49 -0.10 15.41 -24.06
C PHE A 49 0.77 16.60 -24.52
N ASP A 50 0.34 17.28 -25.56
CA ASP A 50 1.05 18.44 -26.09
C ASP A 50 0.83 19.65 -25.16
N PHE A 51 1.73 19.83 -24.23
CA PHE A 51 1.72 20.98 -23.31
C PHE A 51 1.88 22.33 -24.01
N THR A 52 2.35 22.34 -25.26
CA THR A 52 2.54 23.58 -26.02
C THR A 52 1.24 24.10 -26.64
N LYS A 53 0.27 23.22 -26.90
CA LYS A 53 -1.06 23.60 -27.42
C LYS A 53 -2.03 24.12 -26.40
N ASN A 54 -1.87 23.72 -25.15
CA ASN A 54 -2.61 24.30 -24.05
C ASN A 54 -1.80 25.48 -23.55
N ASN A 55 -2.14 26.70 -24.00
CA ASN A 55 -1.75 27.93 -23.34
C ASN A 55 -2.32 27.88 -21.90
N THR A 56 -1.68 27.11 -21.01
CA THR A 56 -1.87 27.33 -19.59
C THR A 56 -1.27 28.70 -19.31
N PRO A 57 -2.09 29.74 -19.09
CA PRO A 57 -1.53 31.03 -18.76
C PRO A 57 -0.64 30.81 -17.54
N SER A 58 0.62 31.21 -17.61
CA SER A 58 1.49 31.26 -16.45
C SER A 58 0.83 32.26 -15.47
N TYR A 59 -0.04 31.74 -14.61
CA TYR A 59 -0.74 32.53 -13.63
C TYR A 59 0.26 32.90 -12.54
N THR A 60 0.78 34.10 -12.61
CA THR A 60 1.54 34.71 -11.51
C THR A 60 0.55 35.47 -10.64
N PRO A 61 0.25 34.99 -9.43
CA PRO A 61 -0.68 35.68 -8.54
C PRO A 61 -0.12 37.07 -8.22
N ASN A 62 -0.98 38.12 -8.27
CA ASN A 62 -0.59 39.44 -7.81
C ASN A 62 -0.40 39.42 -6.28
N PHE A 63 0.19 40.52 -5.73
CA PHE A 63 0.48 40.62 -4.30
C PHE A 63 -0.75 40.35 -3.41
N PHE A 64 -1.90 40.91 -3.75
CA PHE A 64 -3.13 40.72 -2.97
C PHE A 64 -3.62 39.25 -3.02
N GLN A 65 -3.59 38.62 -4.17
CA GLN A 65 -3.94 37.22 -4.31
C GLN A 65 -2.96 36.30 -3.55
N SER A 66 -1.68 36.65 -3.56
CA SER A 66 -0.66 35.91 -2.79
C SER A 66 -0.92 36.03 -1.28
N LEU A 67 -1.30 37.22 -0.81
CA LEU A 67 -1.65 37.43 0.60
C LEU A 67 -2.91 36.65 1.00
N VAL A 68 -3.96 36.70 0.17
CA VAL A 68 -5.18 35.89 0.39
C VAL A 68 -4.88 34.42 0.44
N ASN A 69 -4.09 33.91 -0.51
CA ASN A 69 -3.69 32.50 -0.54
C ASN A 69 -2.88 32.11 0.72
N LEU A 70 -2.01 33.00 1.19
CA LEU A 70 -1.24 32.79 2.41
C LEU A 70 -2.17 32.67 3.64
N VAL A 71 -3.13 33.58 3.78
CA VAL A 71 -4.12 33.57 4.89
C VAL A 71 -4.97 32.30 4.83
N LEU A 72 -5.46 31.92 3.65
CA LEU A 72 -6.22 30.68 3.46
C LEU A 72 -5.38 29.45 3.82
N HIS A 73 -4.11 29.43 3.42
CA HIS A 73 -3.20 28.34 3.75
C HIS A 73 -2.97 28.23 5.27
N PHE A 74 -2.69 29.34 5.95
CA PHE A 74 -2.55 29.32 7.42
C PHE A 74 -3.84 28.90 8.12
N SER A 75 -5.00 29.40 7.66
CA SER A 75 -6.30 28.98 8.20
C SER A 75 -6.53 27.48 8.04
N PHE A 76 -6.16 26.93 6.88
CA PHE A 76 -6.21 25.48 6.63
C PHE A 76 -5.29 24.69 7.59
N LEU A 77 -4.05 25.17 7.80
CA LEU A 77 -3.10 24.52 8.71
C LEU A 77 -3.60 24.52 10.16
N ILE A 78 -4.15 25.68 10.62
CA ILE A 78 -4.73 25.81 11.95
C ILE A 78 -5.93 24.87 12.11
N LYS A 79 -6.87 24.91 11.16
CA LYS A 79 -8.03 24.00 11.16
C LYS A 79 -7.60 22.54 11.23
N ARG A 80 -6.65 22.12 10.39
CA ARG A 80 -6.13 20.75 10.38
C ARG A 80 -5.49 20.37 11.71
N LYS A 81 -4.73 21.29 12.33
CA LYS A 81 -4.14 21.04 13.66
C LYS A 81 -5.24 20.84 14.71
N ILE A 82 -6.29 21.65 14.69
CA ILE A 82 -7.44 21.54 15.59
C ILE A 82 -8.19 20.22 15.33
N ASP A 83 -8.44 19.87 14.06
CA ASP A 83 -9.11 18.64 13.69
C ASP A 83 -8.31 17.41 14.15
N ASN A 84 -6.98 17.40 13.97
CA ASN A 84 -6.12 16.32 14.46
C ASN A 84 -6.08 16.18 15.99
N LEU A 85 -6.33 17.29 16.74
CA LEU A 85 -6.45 17.25 18.21
C LEU A 85 -7.81 16.73 18.67
N ARG A 86 -8.85 16.90 17.86
CA ARG A 86 -10.24 16.54 18.20
C ARG A 86 -10.66 15.19 17.66
N PHE A 87 -10.10 14.76 16.53
CA PHE A 87 -10.51 13.57 15.82
C PHE A 87 -9.30 12.70 15.49
N THR A 88 -9.38 11.45 15.86
CA THR A 88 -8.44 10.42 15.41
C THR A 88 -8.99 9.79 14.14
N ARG A 89 -8.18 9.77 13.09
CA ARG A 89 -8.55 9.07 11.85
C ARG A 89 -8.51 7.57 12.12
N GLN A 90 -9.61 6.91 11.82
CA GLN A 90 -9.75 5.50 12.04
C GLN A 90 -10.22 4.80 10.77
N TRP A 91 -9.49 3.79 10.33
CA TRP A 91 -9.94 2.89 9.29
C TRP A 91 -11.04 1.98 9.83
N ILE A 92 -12.04 1.69 8.99
CA ILE A 92 -13.13 0.77 9.27
C ILE A 92 -13.21 -0.25 8.17
N LEU A 93 -13.64 -1.45 8.49
CA LEU A 93 -13.85 -2.49 7.49
C LEU A 93 -15.32 -2.54 7.06
N LEU A 94 -15.53 -2.87 5.82
CA LEU A 94 -16.86 -3.12 5.26
C LEU A 94 -16.90 -4.57 4.77
N PHE A 95 -17.97 -5.30 5.12
CA PHE A 95 -18.17 -6.65 4.62
C PHE A 95 -19.62 -6.89 4.20
N ARG A 96 -19.82 -7.85 3.33
CA ARG A 96 -21.11 -8.35 2.89
C ARG A 96 -21.06 -9.85 2.74
N LEU A 97 -22.04 -10.54 3.29
CA LEU A 97 -22.27 -11.96 3.00
C LEU A 97 -23.06 -12.08 1.69
N GLY A 98 -22.46 -12.72 0.69
CA GLY A 98 -23.11 -12.88 -0.61
C GLY A 98 -22.22 -13.64 -1.59
N LYS A 99 -22.84 -14.21 -2.63
CA LYS A 99 -22.14 -15.04 -3.63
C LYS A 99 -21.49 -14.23 -4.76
N SER A 100 -21.91 -12.99 -4.96
CA SER A 100 -21.44 -12.13 -6.04
C SER A 100 -20.93 -10.79 -5.52
N PRO A 101 -19.94 -10.18 -6.15
CA PRO A 101 -19.52 -8.83 -5.81
C PRO A 101 -20.68 -7.84 -5.92
N SER A 102 -20.69 -6.82 -5.06
CA SER A 102 -21.63 -5.69 -5.14
C SER A 102 -20.84 -4.37 -5.20
N ARG A 103 -21.40 -3.38 -5.90
CA ARG A 103 -20.90 -2.00 -5.92
C ARG A 103 -21.72 -1.07 -5.02
N GLU A 104 -22.82 -1.59 -4.44
CA GLU A 104 -23.72 -0.82 -3.60
C GLU A 104 -23.24 -0.82 -2.15
N PHE A 105 -22.67 0.27 -1.69
CA PHE A 105 -22.15 0.41 -0.31
C PHE A 105 -23.22 0.18 0.76
N SER A 106 -24.50 0.42 0.45
CA SER A 106 -25.64 0.19 1.34
C SER A 106 -25.82 -1.28 1.74
N GLU A 107 -25.31 -2.22 0.94
CA GLU A 107 -25.38 -3.65 1.22
C GLU A 107 -24.30 -4.14 2.20
N PHE A 108 -23.33 -3.29 2.50
CA PHE A 108 -22.22 -3.66 3.38
C PHE A 108 -22.50 -3.32 4.84
N LYS A 109 -22.18 -4.25 5.72
CA LYS A 109 -22.13 -4.02 7.15
C LYS A 109 -20.79 -3.37 7.52
N LYS A 110 -20.83 -2.39 8.43
CA LYS A 110 -19.63 -1.75 8.97
C LYS A 110 -19.08 -2.57 10.13
N LEU A 111 -17.78 -2.86 10.10
CA LEU A 111 -17.03 -3.38 11.23
C LEU A 111 -16.20 -2.23 11.80
N LEU A 112 -16.57 -1.80 12.99
CA LEU A 112 -15.88 -0.72 13.70
C LEU A 112 -14.85 -1.32 14.64
N PRO A 113 -13.58 -0.95 14.53
CA PRO A 113 -12.57 -1.34 15.51
C PRO A 113 -12.82 -0.65 16.86
N PRO A 114 -12.19 -1.10 17.94
CA PRO A 114 -12.13 -0.38 19.21
C PRO A 114 -11.60 1.06 19.02
N LYS A 115 -11.99 1.99 19.90
CA LYS A 115 -11.66 3.42 19.76
C LYS A 115 -10.16 3.75 19.89
N ASP A 116 -9.39 2.85 20.47
CA ASP A 116 -7.95 2.97 20.75
C ASP A 116 -7.05 2.44 19.63
N LYS A 117 -7.64 1.95 18.53
CA LYS A 117 -6.91 1.34 17.41
C LYS A 117 -7.67 1.45 16.09
N PHE A 118 -7.04 1.09 14.99
CA PHE A 118 -7.72 0.84 13.73
C PHE A 118 -7.48 -0.59 13.22
N TRP A 119 -8.28 -1.00 12.24
CA TRP A 119 -8.13 -2.22 11.47
C TRP A 119 -7.94 -1.88 10.00
N ALA A 120 -6.89 -2.42 9.39
CA ALA A 120 -6.58 -2.23 7.98
C ALA A 120 -6.23 -3.57 7.31
N ASP A 121 -6.02 -3.54 6.02
CA ASP A 121 -5.50 -4.60 5.16
C ASP A 121 -6.18 -5.96 5.38
N PRO A 122 -7.52 -6.04 5.27
CA PRO A 122 -8.23 -7.27 5.54
C PRO A 122 -7.97 -8.32 4.45
N PHE A 123 -7.54 -9.51 4.87
CA PHE A 123 -7.38 -10.66 3.99
C PHE A 123 -8.36 -11.77 4.38
N LEU A 124 -9.26 -12.14 3.46
CA LEU A 124 -10.29 -13.14 3.71
C LEU A 124 -9.75 -14.54 3.43
N TRP A 125 -9.95 -15.46 4.38
CA TRP A 125 -9.62 -16.87 4.24
C TRP A 125 -10.82 -17.76 4.58
N ASN A 126 -11.16 -18.70 3.69
CA ASN A 126 -12.18 -19.70 3.95
C ASN A 126 -11.52 -20.99 4.41
N HIS A 127 -11.86 -21.47 5.60
CA HIS A 127 -11.39 -22.73 6.12
C HIS A 127 -12.57 -23.59 6.58
N LYS A 128 -12.78 -24.72 5.90
CA LYS A 128 -13.87 -25.68 6.22
C LYS A 128 -15.26 -25.05 6.31
N GLY A 129 -15.54 -24.07 5.46
CA GLY A 129 -16.83 -23.34 5.43
C GLY A 129 -16.98 -22.23 6.47
N HIS A 130 -15.94 -21.90 7.18
CA HIS A 130 -15.83 -20.77 8.10
C HIS A 130 -15.05 -19.63 7.43
N HIS A 131 -15.46 -18.38 7.67
CA HIS A 131 -14.87 -17.20 7.06
C HIS A 131 -14.02 -16.46 8.07
N PHE A 132 -12.71 -16.51 7.88
CA PHE A 132 -11.73 -15.81 8.71
C PHE A 132 -11.24 -14.55 7.99
N VAL A 133 -11.03 -13.49 8.72
CA VAL A 133 -10.39 -12.25 8.24
C VAL A 133 -9.12 -12.03 9.04
N PHE A 134 -8.00 -12.12 8.36
CA PHE A 134 -6.71 -11.67 8.88
C PHE A 134 -6.58 -10.18 8.56
N LEU A 135 -6.06 -9.41 9.49
CA LEU A 135 -6.02 -7.96 9.35
C LEU A 135 -4.87 -7.36 10.16
N GLU A 136 -4.45 -6.18 9.76
CA GLU A 136 -3.63 -5.33 10.60
C GLU A 136 -4.48 -4.76 11.74
N GLU A 137 -3.98 -4.87 12.95
CA GLU A 137 -4.49 -4.18 14.12
C GLU A 137 -3.42 -3.24 14.66
N LEU A 138 -3.68 -1.92 14.59
CA LEU A 138 -2.72 -0.89 15.00
C LEU A 138 -3.28 -0.09 16.20
N PRO A 139 -2.76 -0.32 17.41
CA PRO A 139 -3.06 0.51 18.58
C PRO A 139 -2.44 1.90 18.43
N PHE A 140 -3.21 2.96 18.71
CA PHE A 140 -2.72 4.34 18.66
C PHE A 140 -1.65 4.65 19.70
N SER A 141 -1.61 3.90 20.79
CA SER A 141 -0.63 4.08 21.87
C SER A 141 0.79 3.64 21.51
N THR A 142 0.92 2.66 20.62
CA THR A 142 2.23 2.08 20.23
C THR A 142 2.62 2.46 18.82
N GLU A 143 1.65 2.84 17.99
CA GLU A 143 1.82 3.08 16.54
C GLU A 143 2.52 1.91 15.82
N LYS A 144 2.36 0.70 16.37
CA LYS A 144 2.98 -0.52 15.87
C LYS A 144 1.91 -1.56 15.59
N GLY A 145 1.69 -1.85 14.30
CA GLY A 145 0.76 -2.86 13.82
C GLY A 145 1.22 -4.28 14.12
N TYR A 146 0.26 -5.16 14.32
CA TYR A 146 0.42 -6.61 14.42
C TYR A 146 -0.72 -7.29 13.68
N ILE A 147 -0.55 -8.57 13.33
CA ILE A 147 -1.58 -9.32 12.63
C ILE A 147 -2.51 -10.00 13.63
N SER A 148 -3.80 -9.81 13.41
CA SER A 148 -4.89 -10.45 14.13
C SER A 148 -5.81 -11.21 13.17
N VAL A 149 -6.59 -12.14 13.70
CA VAL A 149 -7.63 -12.87 13.00
C VAL A 149 -8.96 -12.76 13.74
N LEU A 150 -10.04 -12.58 12.98
CA LEU A 150 -11.40 -12.72 13.47
C LEU A 150 -12.20 -13.65 12.52
N GLU A 151 -13.28 -14.22 13.02
CA GLU A 151 -14.21 -15.01 12.21
C GLU A 151 -15.52 -14.22 11.98
N ILE A 152 -16.02 -14.26 10.74
CA ILE A 152 -17.35 -13.77 10.40
C ILE A 152 -18.30 -14.96 10.44
N LEU A 153 -19.22 -14.96 11.40
CA LEU A 153 -20.20 -16.01 11.59
C LEU A 153 -21.31 -15.95 10.53
N LYS A 154 -22.01 -17.06 10.33
CA LYS A 154 -23.11 -17.17 9.33
C LYS A 154 -24.23 -16.16 9.54
N ASN A 155 -24.47 -15.72 10.78
CA ASN A 155 -25.44 -14.67 11.11
C ASN A 155 -24.91 -13.25 10.85
N GLY A 156 -23.63 -13.12 10.43
CA GLY A 156 -22.96 -11.86 10.18
C GLY A 156 -22.45 -11.15 11.44
N GLU A 157 -22.40 -11.86 12.56
CA GLU A 157 -21.63 -11.42 13.74
C GLU A 157 -20.15 -11.74 13.56
N ILE A 158 -19.30 -11.06 14.30
CA ILE A 158 -17.85 -11.29 14.31
C ILE A 158 -17.39 -11.77 15.67
N THR A 159 -16.38 -12.62 15.69
CA THR A 159 -15.68 -12.95 16.92
C THR A 159 -14.75 -11.81 17.34
N LYS A 160 -14.31 -11.81 18.58
CA LYS A 160 -13.24 -10.90 19.01
C LYS A 160 -11.96 -11.21 18.24
N PRO A 161 -11.24 -10.20 17.73
CA PRO A 161 -9.93 -10.42 17.12
C PRO A 161 -8.97 -11.11 18.09
N GLN A 162 -8.22 -12.05 17.56
CA GLN A 162 -7.15 -12.75 18.28
C GLN A 162 -5.82 -12.47 17.57
N LYS A 163 -4.84 -12.04 18.35
CA LYS A 163 -3.49 -11.79 17.81
C LYS A 163 -2.86 -13.10 17.35
N VAL A 164 -2.32 -13.11 16.13
CA VAL A 164 -1.69 -14.29 15.53
C VAL A 164 -0.20 -14.11 15.27
N LEU A 165 0.24 -12.88 15.02
CA LEU A 165 1.65 -12.55 14.82
C LEU A 165 1.95 -11.14 15.31
N GLU A 166 2.92 -11.02 16.20
CA GLU A 166 3.46 -9.74 16.67
C GLU A 166 4.99 -9.84 16.74
N LEU A 167 5.66 -8.82 16.24
CA LEU A 167 7.12 -8.73 16.20
C LEU A 167 7.58 -7.41 16.84
N PRO A 168 8.89 -7.21 17.09
CA PRO A 168 9.40 -5.96 17.63
C PRO A 168 9.14 -4.74 16.73
N TYR A 169 8.82 -4.95 15.46
CA TYR A 169 8.54 -3.95 14.45
C TYR A 169 7.09 -4.05 13.94
N HIS A 170 6.67 -3.05 13.16
CA HIS A 170 5.35 -2.97 12.57
C HIS A 170 5.10 -4.08 11.55
N LEU A 171 3.90 -4.67 11.61
CA LEU A 171 3.38 -5.62 10.63
C LEU A 171 2.04 -5.15 10.11
N SER A 172 1.85 -5.26 8.79
CA SER A 172 0.61 -4.97 8.06
C SER A 172 0.41 -5.98 6.92
N TYR A 173 -0.59 -5.79 6.09
CA TYR A 173 -0.84 -6.51 4.83
C TYR A 173 -0.60 -8.02 4.92
N PRO A 174 -1.39 -8.81 5.66
CA PRO A 174 -1.16 -10.25 5.85
C PRO A 174 -1.59 -11.05 4.61
N PHE A 175 -0.77 -11.06 3.56
CA PHE A 175 -1.05 -11.84 2.36
C PHE A 175 -1.02 -13.34 2.66
N LEU A 176 -2.12 -14.05 2.40
CA LEU A 176 -2.26 -15.49 2.65
C LEU A 176 -2.34 -16.27 1.35
N PHE A 177 -1.70 -17.42 1.31
CA PHE A 177 -1.81 -18.36 0.20
C PHE A 177 -1.61 -19.81 0.68
N GLU A 178 -2.15 -20.76 -0.09
CA GLU A 178 -1.94 -22.18 0.14
C GLU A 178 -0.95 -22.73 -0.89
N PHE A 179 0.00 -23.50 -0.43
CA PHE A 179 0.91 -24.25 -1.26
C PHE A 179 1.18 -25.62 -0.63
N GLU A 180 1.10 -26.72 -1.42
CA GLU A 180 1.29 -28.10 -0.95
C GLU A 180 0.45 -28.44 0.30
N LYS A 181 -0.81 -28.02 0.32
CA LYS A 181 -1.76 -28.20 1.44
C LYS A 181 -1.34 -27.54 2.76
N LYS A 182 -0.41 -26.63 2.72
CA LYS A 182 0.00 -25.79 3.85
C LYS A 182 -0.39 -24.35 3.60
N LEU A 183 -0.81 -23.69 4.67
CA LEU A 183 -1.15 -22.27 4.63
C LEU A 183 0.07 -21.44 5.01
N TYR A 184 0.32 -20.42 4.22
CA TYR A 184 1.41 -19.48 4.41
C TYR A 184 0.90 -18.04 4.51
N MET A 185 1.68 -17.19 5.17
CA MET A 185 1.46 -15.76 5.25
C MET A 185 2.75 -15.00 4.94
N ILE A 186 2.62 -13.94 4.15
CA ILE A 186 3.65 -12.93 3.96
C ILE A 186 3.10 -11.62 4.52
N PRO A 187 3.42 -11.26 5.76
CA PRO A 187 3.08 -9.94 6.27
C PRO A 187 4.05 -8.91 5.72
N GLU A 188 3.58 -7.67 5.54
CA GLU A 188 4.48 -6.55 5.33
C GLU A 188 5.34 -6.33 6.57
N SER A 189 6.65 -6.16 6.36
CA SER A 189 7.65 -5.98 7.41
C SER A 189 8.78 -5.03 6.94
N PHE A 190 8.42 -3.93 6.26
CA PHE A 190 9.38 -3.03 5.60
C PHE A 190 10.50 -2.53 6.54
N SER A 191 10.18 -2.28 7.81
CA SER A 191 11.17 -1.82 8.80
C SER A 191 12.21 -2.87 9.17
N ALA A 192 11.93 -4.16 8.97
CA ALA A 192 12.90 -5.25 9.10
C ALA A 192 13.80 -5.40 7.85
N ARG A 193 13.50 -4.67 6.76
CA ARG A 193 14.22 -4.70 5.48
C ARG A 193 14.32 -6.10 4.87
N ASN A 194 13.22 -6.87 4.98
CA ASN A 194 13.09 -8.19 4.38
C ASN A 194 11.63 -8.51 4.05
N ILE A 195 11.43 -9.49 3.18
CA ILE A 195 10.12 -10.09 2.89
C ILE A 195 10.13 -11.47 3.55
N GLN A 196 9.32 -11.65 4.58
CA GLN A 196 9.30 -12.85 5.42
C GLN A 196 8.14 -13.76 5.09
N LEU A 197 8.41 -15.06 5.06
CA LEU A 197 7.41 -16.12 4.89
C LEU A 197 7.16 -16.82 6.22
N TYR A 198 5.89 -16.93 6.60
CA TYR A 198 5.43 -17.68 7.77
C TYR A 198 4.58 -18.86 7.36
N GLU A 199 4.77 -20.02 8.00
CA GLU A 199 3.95 -21.23 7.83
C GLU A 199 2.96 -21.32 9.01
N CYS A 200 1.68 -21.60 8.70
CA CYS A 200 0.67 -21.87 9.72
C CYS A 200 0.88 -23.26 10.28
N THR A 201 1.23 -23.36 11.56
CA THR A 201 1.45 -24.64 12.25
C THR A 201 0.22 -25.15 12.97
N ASN A 202 -0.68 -24.24 13.41
CA ASN A 202 -1.97 -24.59 13.98
C ASN A 202 -2.99 -23.47 13.67
N PHE A 203 -3.86 -23.72 12.70
CA PHE A 203 -4.84 -22.76 12.20
C PHE A 203 -5.89 -22.38 13.24
N PRO A 204 -6.25 -21.10 13.37
CA PRO A 204 -5.69 -19.94 12.67
C PRO A 204 -4.57 -19.22 13.44
N LEU A 205 -4.19 -19.68 14.63
CA LEU A 205 -3.53 -18.88 15.65
C LEU A 205 -2.00 -19.00 15.68
N GLN A 206 -1.43 -20.12 15.20
CA GLN A 206 0.00 -20.35 15.37
C GLN A 206 0.75 -20.30 14.03
N TRP A 207 1.70 -19.39 13.97
CA TRP A 207 2.52 -19.12 12.79
C TRP A 207 4.00 -19.19 13.15
N GLN A 208 4.79 -19.82 12.29
CA GLN A 208 6.22 -19.95 12.46
C GLN A 208 6.95 -19.36 11.27
N HIS A 209 8.00 -18.57 11.53
CA HIS A 209 8.88 -18.09 10.49
C HIS A 209 9.48 -19.27 9.72
N LYS A 210 9.35 -19.23 8.41
CA LYS A 210 9.83 -20.29 7.51
C LYS A 210 11.15 -19.92 6.87
N MET A 211 11.18 -18.74 6.25
CA MET A 211 12.36 -18.21 5.56
C MET A 211 12.13 -16.74 5.19
N ASP A 212 13.21 -16.07 4.84
CA ASP A 212 13.15 -14.79 4.16
C ASP A 212 13.15 -15.02 2.65
N LEU A 213 12.16 -14.49 1.94
CA LEU A 213 12.08 -14.54 0.49
C LEU A 213 13.06 -13.55 -0.15
N MET A 214 13.20 -12.36 0.47
CA MET A 214 14.19 -11.35 0.10
C MET A 214 14.77 -10.69 1.34
N THR A 215 16.03 -10.29 1.28
CA THR A 215 16.75 -9.58 2.35
C THR A 215 17.34 -8.27 1.84
N ASN A 216 17.62 -7.34 2.74
CA ASN A 216 18.14 -5.99 2.43
C ASN A 216 17.26 -5.19 1.48
N VAL A 217 15.95 -5.38 1.53
CA VAL A 217 14.96 -4.70 0.72
C VAL A 217 13.97 -3.96 1.61
N VAL A 218 13.62 -2.74 1.23
CA VAL A 218 12.48 -2.02 1.82
C VAL A 218 11.31 -2.24 0.89
N ALA A 219 10.42 -3.15 1.26
CA ALA A 219 9.32 -3.60 0.43
C ALA A 219 7.99 -3.58 1.17
N ALA A 220 6.90 -3.31 0.45
CA ALA A 220 5.54 -3.29 0.97
C ALA A 220 4.58 -4.09 0.07
N ASP A 221 3.46 -4.52 0.66
CA ASP A 221 2.30 -5.09 -0.03
C ASP A 221 2.65 -6.29 -0.92
N THR A 222 3.53 -7.17 -0.45
CA THR A 222 3.99 -8.32 -1.22
C THR A 222 2.87 -9.32 -1.47
N THR A 223 2.58 -9.56 -2.74
CA THR A 223 1.54 -10.48 -3.22
C THR A 223 2.12 -11.52 -4.16
N LEU A 224 1.80 -12.79 -3.96
CA LEU A 224 2.21 -13.87 -4.84
C LEU A 224 1.08 -14.34 -5.76
N LEU A 225 1.45 -14.74 -6.96
CA LEU A 225 0.56 -15.40 -7.92
C LEU A 225 1.28 -16.59 -8.56
N PHE A 226 0.70 -17.80 -8.45
CA PHE A 226 1.16 -18.93 -9.22
C PHE A 226 0.47 -18.95 -10.58
N HIS A 227 1.23 -18.77 -11.66
CA HIS A 227 0.72 -18.73 -13.02
C HIS A 227 1.73 -19.30 -14.02
N LYS A 228 1.26 -20.16 -14.95
CA LYS A 228 2.09 -20.80 -15.98
C LYS A 228 3.33 -21.51 -15.40
N ASN A 229 3.14 -22.25 -14.33
CA ASN A 229 4.16 -23.01 -13.63
C ASN A 229 5.33 -22.18 -13.08
N LYS A 230 5.05 -20.91 -12.74
CA LYS A 230 5.96 -19.97 -12.11
C LYS A 230 5.28 -19.25 -10.96
N TRP A 231 6.04 -18.91 -9.95
CA TRP A 231 5.62 -17.95 -8.94
C TRP A 231 6.00 -16.54 -9.40
N TRP A 232 5.01 -15.68 -9.38
CA TRP A 232 5.16 -14.24 -9.63
C TRP A 232 4.97 -13.51 -8.32
N MET A 233 5.89 -12.60 -8.01
CA MET A 233 5.82 -11.78 -6.80
C MET A 233 5.72 -10.31 -7.20
N PHE A 234 4.63 -9.69 -6.78
CA PHE A 234 4.37 -8.26 -6.93
C PHE A 234 4.65 -7.60 -5.59
N THR A 235 5.46 -6.57 -5.58
CA THR A 235 5.78 -5.83 -4.34
C THR A 235 6.25 -4.42 -4.66
N ASN A 236 5.87 -3.46 -3.83
CA ASN A 236 6.41 -2.10 -3.92
C ASN A 236 7.80 -2.09 -3.27
N VAL A 237 8.77 -1.45 -3.91
CA VAL A 237 10.16 -1.42 -3.41
C VAL A 237 10.70 -0.01 -3.46
N ILE A 238 11.36 0.41 -2.38
CA ILE A 238 12.20 1.60 -2.40
C ILE A 238 13.58 1.19 -2.92
N GLU A 239 13.86 1.51 -4.18
CA GLU A 239 15.15 1.20 -4.81
C GLU A 239 16.19 2.28 -4.53
N ASN A 240 15.77 3.54 -4.52
CA ASN A 240 16.65 4.68 -4.41
C ASN A 240 16.43 5.46 -3.11
N GLU A 241 17.49 6.06 -2.59
CA GLU A 241 17.38 6.99 -1.46
C GLU A 241 16.43 8.15 -1.80
N GLY A 242 15.50 8.45 -0.90
CA GLY A 242 14.44 9.45 -1.13
C GLY A 242 13.23 8.97 -1.90
N GLY A 243 13.19 7.71 -2.34
CA GLY A 243 12.01 7.07 -2.91
C GLY A 243 10.91 6.80 -1.87
N SER A 244 9.72 6.44 -2.35
CA SER A 244 8.57 6.06 -1.53
C SER A 244 8.09 4.65 -1.91
N LEU A 245 7.49 3.95 -0.96
CA LEU A 245 6.81 2.67 -1.22
C LEU A 245 5.62 2.80 -2.19
N ASP A 246 5.13 4.02 -2.41
CA ASP A 246 4.02 4.30 -3.34
C ASP A 246 4.48 4.56 -4.78
N ASP A 247 5.80 4.57 -5.05
CA ASP A 247 6.31 5.04 -6.33
C ASP A 247 6.30 3.96 -7.40
N GLU A 248 6.67 2.72 -7.07
CA GLU A 248 6.93 1.69 -8.05
C GLU A 248 6.56 0.30 -7.58
N LEU A 249 5.85 -0.42 -8.46
CA LEU A 249 5.54 -1.83 -8.30
C LEU A 249 6.54 -2.68 -9.08
N TYR A 250 7.23 -3.55 -8.39
CA TYR A 250 8.18 -4.49 -8.95
C TYR A 250 7.54 -5.85 -9.18
N LEU A 251 8.01 -6.53 -10.21
CA LEU A 251 7.60 -7.88 -10.56
C LEU A 251 8.82 -8.80 -10.61
N PHE A 252 8.85 -9.76 -9.71
CA PHE A 252 9.84 -10.83 -9.68
C PHE A 252 9.19 -12.17 -10.05
N TYR A 253 9.98 -13.15 -10.51
CA TYR A 253 9.48 -14.48 -10.78
C TYR A 253 10.55 -15.57 -10.56
N VAL A 254 10.10 -16.78 -10.27
CA VAL A 254 10.90 -17.99 -10.11
C VAL A 254 10.16 -19.20 -10.69
#